data_2f299b42b163b5ae3b02e7f7b00e015e
#
_entry.id   2f299b42b163b5ae3b02e7f7b00e015e
#
_cell.length_a   1.000
_cell.length_b   1.000
_cell.length_c   1.000
_cell.angle_alpha   90.00
_cell.angle_beta   90.00
_cell.angle_gamma   90.00
#
_symmetry.space_group_name_H-M   'P 1'
#
loop_
_entity.id
_entity.type
_entity.pdbx_description
1 polymer ?
#
loop_
_entity_poly.entity_id
_entity_poly.type
_entity_poly.pdbx_seq_one_letter_code
_entity_poly.pdbx_strand_id
1 'polypeptide(L)'
;LSRLILLDIYENMFHNEFPNAMEIMHLTKNQISEMIEMGHSIGTHTHSHISIGSSYLEENELNFEIIQPKTYLETIFKIKSEFMSYPFGQTVDCLSSKELIIKTDSYKLAFTVEEILNKKSTSPYELGRYMPTSLDTSELLYKKMVSMINGK
;
A
#
# COMPACT_ATOMS: atom_id res chain seq x y z
N LEU A 1 10.50 4.42 -20.48
CA LEU A 1 9.97 5.41 -21.42
C LEU A 1 8.75 6.12 -20.85
N SER A 2 7.75 5.42 -20.33
CA SER A 2 6.51 5.99 -19.79
C SER A 2 6.76 6.98 -18.64
N ARG A 3 7.68 6.66 -17.72
CA ARG A 3 8.02 7.52 -16.58
C ARG A 3 8.64 8.85 -17.03
N LEU A 4 9.49 8.83 -18.04
CA LEU A 4 10.12 10.06 -18.58
C LEU A 4 9.08 10.95 -19.25
N ILE A 5 8.13 10.37 -19.98
CA ILE A 5 7.03 11.09 -20.60
C ILE A 5 6.13 11.73 -19.53
N LEU A 6 5.79 10.99 -18.47
CA LEU A 6 4.98 11.52 -17.38
C LEU A 6 5.66 12.66 -16.63
N LEU A 7 6.97 12.55 -16.38
CA LEU A 7 7.76 13.62 -15.79
C LEU A 7 7.79 14.87 -16.68
N ASP A 8 7.99 14.69 -17.98
CA ASP A 8 7.99 15.79 -18.95
C ASP A 8 6.63 16.50 -19.00
N ILE A 9 5.53 15.74 -19.04
CA ILE A 9 4.17 16.30 -18.95
C ILE A 9 3.97 17.04 -17.63
N TYR A 10 4.41 16.48 -16.51
CA TYR A 10 4.28 17.11 -15.21
C TYR A 10 5.05 18.43 -15.15
N GLU A 11 6.33 18.42 -15.52
CA GLU A 11 7.20 19.60 -15.43
C GLU A 11 6.81 20.71 -16.41
N ASN A 12 6.47 20.35 -17.64
CA ASN A 12 6.25 21.34 -18.71
C ASN A 12 4.80 21.81 -18.89
N MET A 13 3.85 21.03 -18.41
CA MET A 13 2.42 21.37 -18.54
C MET A 13 1.76 21.56 -17.18
N PHE A 14 1.82 20.52 -16.35
CA PHE A 14 1.00 20.48 -15.14
C PHE A 14 1.56 21.38 -14.02
N HIS A 15 2.87 21.35 -13.80
CA HIS A 15 3.50 22.14 -12.73
C HIS A 15 3.33 23.66 -12.94
N ASN A 16 3.33 24.13 -14.17
CA ASN A 16 3.14 25.55 -14.48
C ASN A 16 1.73 26.04 -14.17
N GLU A 17 0.70 25.21 -14.39
CA GLU A 17 -0.70 25.52 -14.09
C GLU A 17 -1.05 25.25 -12.62
N PHE A 18 -0.45 24.23 -12.02
CA PHE A 18 -0.74 23.75 -10.66
C PHE A 18 0.54 23.57 -9.85
N PRO A 19 1.27 24.64 -9.50
CA PRO A 19 2.57 24.55 -8.83
C PRO A 19 2.53 23.84 -7.47
N ASN A 20 1.37 23.88 -6.80
CA ASN A 20 1.18 23.24 -5.48
C ASN A 20 0.45 21.89 -5.56
N ALA A 21 0.30 21.30 -6.76
CA ALA A 21 -0.48 20.08 -6.92
C ALA A 21 0.05 18.91 -6.06
N MET A 22 1.38 18.77 -5.96
CA MET A 22 1.98 17.71 -5.14
C MET A 22 1.66 17.88 -3.66
N GLU A 23 1.66 19.11 -3.14
CA GLU A 23 1.29 19.39 -1.75
C GLU A 23 -0.20 19.19 -1.47
N ILE A 24 -1.06 19.43 -2.47
CA ILE A 24 -2.51 19.23 -2.35
C ILE A 24 -2.87 17.74 -2.45
N MET A 25 -2.20 17.00 -3.33
CA MET A 25 -2.53 15.59 -3.62
C MET A 25 -1.83 14.58 -2.71
N HIS A 26 -0.77 14.98 -2.00
CA HIS A 26 0.03 14.10 -1.15
C HIS A 26 0.14 14.65 0.27
N LEU A 27 0.26 13.74 1.23
CA LEU A 27 0.53 14.13 2.61
C LEU A 27 1.93 14.71 2.75
N THR A 28 2.01 15.85 3.43
CA THR A 28 3.30 16.43 3.84
C THR A 28 3.88 15.66 5.03
N LYS A 29 5.17 15.82 5.29
CA LYS A 29 5.81 15.22 6.47
C LYS A 29 5.17 15.68 7.77
N ASN A 30 4.75 16.93 7.86
CA ASN A 30 4.08 17.45 9.05
C ASN A 30 2.73 16.76 9.29
N GLN A 31 1.91 16.61 8.25
CA GLN A 31 0.64 15.90 8.35
C GLN A 31 0.83 14.42 8.75
N ILE A 32 1.86 13.76 8.22
CA ILE A 32 2.20 12.39 8.65
C ILE A 32 2.60 12.37 10.13
N SER A 33 3.40 13.34 10.60
CA SER A 33 3.76 13.44 12.01
C SER A 33 2.54 13.66 12.90
N GLU A 34 1.63 14.54 12.52
CA GLU A 34 0.36 14.77 13.24
C GLU A 34 -0.49 13.48 13.31
N MET A 35 -0.60 12.72 12.21
CA MET A 35 -1.29 11.42 12.23
C MET A 35 -0.65 10.44 13.22
N ILE A 36 0.68 10.39 13.28
CA ILE A 36 1.41 9.52 14.23
C ILE A 36 1.13 9.97 15.67
N GLU A 37 1.16 11.25 15.96
CA GLU A 37 0.83 11.81 17.29
C GLU A 37 -0.61 11.53 17.71
N MET A 38 -1.54 11.47 16.73
CA MET A 38 -2.93 11.06 16.93
C MET A 38 -3.10 9.54 17.14
N GLY A 39 -2.02 8.75 17.08
CA GLY A 39 -2.02 7.31 17.31
C GLY A 39 -2.24 6.45 16.05
N HIS A 40 -2.17 7.02 14.85
CA HIS A 40 -2.25 6.25 13.62
C HIS A 40 -0.95 5.49 13.33
N SER A 41 -1.09 4.28 12.80
CA SER A 41 0.05 3.51 12.26
C SER A 41 0.25 3.84 10.79
N ILE A 42 1.51 4.06 10.40
CA ILE A 42 1.88 4.33 9.00
C ILE A 42 2.53 3.08 8.42
N GLY A 43 1.98 2.60 7.32
CA GLY A 43 2.50 1.47 6.53
C GLY A 43 3.02 1.92 5.17
N THR A 44 3.55 0.96 4.40
CA THR A 44 4.10 1.19 3.08
C THR A 44 3.19 0.68 1.97
N HIS A 45 3.45 1.13 0.74
CA HIS A 45 2.71 0.74 -0.46
C HIS A 45 3.62 0.66 -1.68
N THR A 46 4.80 0.04 -1.50
CA THR A 46 5.98 0.06 -2.37
C THR A 46 6.56 1.47 -2.60
N HIS A 47 7.71 1.55 -3.26
CA HIS A 47 8.33 2.84 -3.59
C HIS A 47 7.67 3.51 -4.80
N SER A 48 7.43 2.76 -5.86
CA SER A 48 6.99 3.29 -7.17
C SER A 48 5.56 2.90 -7.55
N HIS A 49 4.78 2.34 -6.61
CA HIS A 49 3.40 1.88 -6.85
C HIS A 49 3.29 0.92 -8.04
N ILE A 50 4.21 -0.05 -8.15
CA ILE A 50 4.19 -1.06 -9.20
C ILE A 50 3.57 -2.37 -8.71
N SER A 51 2.99 -3.15 -9.63
CA SER A 51 2.64 -4.56 -9.38
C SER A 51 3.91 -5.39 -9.35
N ILE A 52 4.31 -5.84 -8.17
CA ILE A 52 5.57 -6.57 -7.99
C ILE A 52 5.49 -7.95 -8.61
N GLY A 53 4.36 -8.65 -8.45
CA GLY A 53 4.17 -9.98 -9.02
C GLY A 53 4.11 -10.01 -10.54
N SER A 54 3.69 -8.90 -11.17
CA SER A 54 3.63 -8.76 -12.62
C SER A 54 4.91 -8.17 -13.23
N SER A 55 5.87 -7.76 -12.40
CA SER A 55 7.12 -7.15 -12.82
C SER A 55 8.26 -8.16 -12.65
N TYR A 56 9.11 -8.28 -13.67
CA TYR A 56 10.33 -9.10 -13.58
C TYR A 56 11.42 -8.26 -12.90
N LEU A 57 11.43 -8.27 -11.55
CA LEU A 57 12.37 -7.50 -10.75
C LEU A 57 13.50 -8.39 -10.24
N GLU A 58 14.71 -7.87 -10.32
CA GLU A 58 15.87 -8.45 -9.67
C GLU A 58 15.79 -8.23 -8.14
N GLU A 59 16.58 -8.96 -7.35
CA GLU A 59 16.52 -8.90 -5.87
C GLU A 59 16.80 -7.49 -5.32
N ASN A 60 17.71 -6.74 -5.94
CA ASN A 60 18.01 -5.35 -5.58
C ASN A 60 16.84 -4.40 -5.88
N GLU A 61 16.10 -4.61 -6.97
CA GLU A 61 14.92 -3.84 -7.33
C GLU A 61 13.76 -4.17 -6.38
N LEU A 62 13.58 -5.44 -6.01
CA LEU A 62 12.63 -5.85 -4.99
C LEU A 62 12.94 -5.19 -3.63
N ASN A 63 14.21 -5.15 -3.21
CA ASN A 63 14.62 -4.46 -1.99
C ASN A 63 14.32 -2.95 -2.08
N PHE A 64 14.55 -2.33 -3.24
CA PHE A 64 14.23 -0.93 -3.46
C PHE A 64 12.73 -0.66 -3.32
N GLU A 65 11.89 -1.50 -3.88
CA GLU A 65 10.44 -1.33 -3.85
C GLU A 65 9.82 -1.64 -2.47
N ILE A 66 10.34 -2.63 -1.74
CA ILE A 66 9.73 -3.17 -0.52
C ILE A 66 10.42 -2.67 0.76
N ILE A 67 11.74 -2.72 0.82
CA ILE A 67 12.49 -2.47 2.05
C ILE A 67 12.83 -0.99 2.22
N GLN A 68 13.21 -0.32 1.15
CA GLN A 68 13.64 1.06 1.23
C GLN A 68 12.54 2.02 1.73
N PRO A 69 11.26 1.93 1.29
CA PRO A 69 10.19 2.77 1.83
C PRO A 69 10.00 2.61 3.33
N LYS A 70 10.08 1.37 3.84
CA LYS A 70 10.04 1.08 5.27
C LYS A 70 11.17 1.77 6.00
N THR A 71 12.40 1.56 5.56
CA THR A 71 13.61 2.17 6.14
C THR A 71 13.51 3.70 6.15
N TYR A 72 12.99 4.28 5.07
CA TYR A 72 12.76 5.73 4.97
C TYR A 72 11.78 6.22 6.04
N LEU A 73 10.59 5.61 6.15
CA LEU A 73 9.58 5.99 7.13
C LEU A 73 10.10 5.86 8.57
N GLU A 74 10.74 4.73 8.88
CA GLU A 74 11.30 4.47 10.20
C GLU A 74 12.42 5.46 10.57
N THR A 75 13.23 5.84 9.59
CA THR A 75 14.33 6.79 9.80
C THR A 75 13.81 8.21 10.01
N ILE A 76 12.87 8.67 9.18
CA ILE A 76 12.38 10.05 9.22
C ILE A 76 11.46 10.29 10.42
N PHE A 77 10.53 9.36 10.68
CA PHE A 77 9.49 9.56 11.69
C PHE A 77 9.78 8.87 13.02
N LYS A 78 10.86 8.10 13.12
CA LYS A 78 11.26 7.34 14.35
C LYS A 78 10.18 6.37 14.82
N ILE A 79 9.44 5.78 13.91
CA ILE A 79 8.39 4.80 14.14
C ILE A 79 8.84 3.39 13.74
N LYS A 80 7.99 2.41 13.99
CA LYS A 80 8.07 1.09 13.37
C LYS A 80 6.99 0.98 12.29
N SER A 81 7.39 0.81 11.03
CA SER A 81 6.49 0.57 9.91
C SER A 81 6.34 -0.94 9.70
N GLU A 82 5.38 -1.55 10.36
CA GLU A 82 5.22 -3.01 10.43
C GLU A 82 4.21 -3.55 9.41
N PHE A 83 3.56 -2.67 8.67
CA PHE A 83 2.46 -3.00 7.76
C PHE A 83 2.75 -2.52 6.34
N MET A 84 2.28 -3.31 5.36
CA MET A 84 2.25 -2.85 3.98
C MET A 84 0.94 -3.26 3.31
N SER A 85 0.60 -2.59 2.22
CA SER A 85 -0.41 -3.04 1.28
C SER A 85 0.21 -3.17 -0.11
N TYR A 86 -0.18 -4.19 -0.84
CA TYR A 86 0.32 -4.40 -2.20
C TYR A 86 -0.37 -3.44 -3.17
N PRO A 87 0.36 -2.74 -4.07
CA PRO A 87 -0.25 -2.03 -5.18
C PRO A 87 -1.09 -2.98 -6.03
N PHE A 88 -2.27 -2.52 -6.46
CA PHE A 88 -3.32 -3.32 -7.11
C PHE A 88 -3.85 -4.45 -6.22
N GLY A 89 -3.00 -5.16 -5.51
CA GLY A 89 -3.29 -6.04 -4.40
C GLY A 89 -4.01 -7.35 -4.72
N GLN A 90 -4.11 -7.76 -5.99
CA GLN A 90 -4.56 -9.10 -6.34
C GLN A 90 -3.48 -10.13 -6.00
N THR A 91 -3.86 -11.39 -5.88
CA THR A 91 -2.91 -12.48 -5.54
C THR A 91 -1.68 -12.48 -6.44
N VAL A 92 -1.84 -12.25 -7.74
CA VAL A 92 -0.74 -12.17 -8.70
C VAL A 92 0.23 -11.03 -8.40
N ASP A 93 -0.25 -9.93 -7.81
CA ASP A 93 0.58 -8.77 -7.48
C ASP A 93 1.47 -8.99 -6.25
N CYS A 94 1.21 -10.06 -5.49
CA CYS A 94 1.83 -10.30 -4.19
C CYS A 94 3.00 -11.29 -4.23
N LEU A 95 3.09 -12.15 -5.24
CA LEU A 95 3.90 -13.38 -5.23
C LEU A 95 5.37 -13.17 -4.83
N SER A 96 6.13 -12.42 -5.62
CA SER A 96 7.58 -12.23 -5.37
C SER A 96 7.85 -11.40 -4.09
N SER A 97 6.98 -10.43 -3.79
CA SER A 97 7.13 -9.59 -2.60
C SER A 97 6.87 -10.37 -1.31
N LYS A 98 5.94 -11.31 -1.32
CA LYS A 98 5.66 -12.17 -0.18
C LYS A 98 6.87 -13.00 0.22
N GLU A 99 7.57 -13.59 -0.73
CA GLU A 99 8.79 -14.38 -0.47
C GLU A 99 9.89 -13.51 0.17
N LEU A 100 10.10 -12.30 -0.34
CA LEU A 100 11.08 -11.37 0.22
C LEU A 100 10.68 -10.94 1.64
N ILE A 101 9.41 -10.61 1.88
CA ILE A 101 8.91 -10.20 3.18
C ILE A 101 9.12 -11.31 4.22
N ILE A 102 8.82 -12.57 3.87
CA ILE A 102 9.04 -13.73 4.74
C ILE A 102 10.53 -13.92 5.01
N LYS A 103 11.37 -13.89 3.97
CA LYS A 103 12.82 -14.08 4.08
C LYS A 103 13.50 -13.04 4.96
N THR A 104 13.02 -11.79 4.91
CA THR A 104 13.64 -10.67 5.61
C THR A 104 12.97 -10.31 6.93
N ASP A 105 11.84 -10.93 7.25
CA ASP A 105 10.97 -10.57 8.42
C ASP A 105 10.68 -9.06 8.49
N SER A 106 10.51 -8.44 7.33
CA SER A 106 10.44 -6.99 7.22
C SER A 106 9.12 -6.40 7.67
N TYR A 107 8.03 -7.15 7.52
CA TYR A 107 6.68 -6.71 7.88
C TYR A 107 5.98 -7.79 8.71
N LYS A 108 5.10 -7.36 9.60
CA LYS A 108 4.23 -8.26 10.36
C LYS A 108 2.97 -8.65 9.56
N LEU A 109 2.41 -7.70 8.85
CA LEU A 109 1.17 -7.89 8.09
C LEU A 109 1.29 -7.24 6.70
N ALA A 110 0.73 -7.93 5.70
CA ALA A 110 0.57 -7.37 4.36
C ALA A 110 -0.84 -7.60 3.84
N PHE A 111 -1.40 -6.57 3.20
CA PHE A 111 -2.81 -6.51 2.82
C PHE A 111 -2.98 -6.57 1.30
N THR A 112 -3.89 -7.43 0.87
CA THR A 112 -4.38 -7.52 -0.51
C THR A 112 -5.66 -6.68 -0.69
N VAL A 113 -6.25 -6.70 -1.88
CA VAL A 113 -7.60 -6.15 -2.14
C VAL A 113 -8.69 -7.22 -2.15
N GLU A 114 -8.32 -8.46 -1.85
CA GLU A 114 -9.27 -9.56 -1.84
C GLU A 114 -10.31 -9.36 -0.73
N GLU A 115 -11.59 -9.34 -1.08
CA GLU A 115 -12.69 -9.23 -0.12
C GLU A 115 -12.96 -10.60 0.52
N ILE A 116 -12.08 -11.03 1.40
CA ILE A 116 -12.20 -12.29 2.15
C ILE A 116 -12.25 -12.06 3.65
N LEU A 117 -12.91 -12.96 4.35
CA LEU A 117 -12.88 -12.99 5.81
C LEU A 117 -11.54 -13.60 6.28
N ASN A 118 -10.72 -12.82 6.96
CA ASN A 118 -9.47 -13.30 7.53
C ASN A 118 -9.75 -14.28 8.68
N LYS A 119 -9.17 -15.47 8.59
CA LYS A 119 -9.24 -16.55 9.59
C LYS A 119 -7.86 -16.74 10.23
N LYS A 120 -7.79 -17.51 11.30
CA LYS A 120 -6.50 -17.88 11.92
C LYS A 120 -5.53 -18.57 10.95
N SER A 121 -6.06 -19.21 9.91
CA SER A 121 -5.27 -19.89 8.86
C SER A 121 -4.89 -18.95 7.70
N THR A 122 -5.40 -17.72 7.64
CA THR A 122 -5.03 -16.75 6.61
C THR A 122 -3.59 -16.32 6.83
N SER A 123 -2.79 -16.34 5.77
CA SER A 123 -1.41 -15.86 5.82
C SER A 123 -1.36 -14.40 6.29
N PRO A 124 -0.51 -14.02 7.25
CA PRO A 124 -0.36 -12.64 7.68
C PRO A 124 0.14 -11.73 6.55
N TYR A 125 0.68 -12.30 5.48
CA TYR A 125 1.19 -11.59 4.32
C TYR A 125 0.22 -11.56 3.13
N GLU A 126 -1.02 -12.00 3.32
CA GLU A 126 -2.09 -12.03 2.30
C GLU A 126 -3.44 -11.75 2.95
N LEU A 127 -3.49 -10.79 3.86
CA LEU A 127 -4.73 -10.42 4.52
C LEU A 127 -5.68 -9.74 3.53
N GLY A 128 -6.89 -10.25 3.47
CA GLY A 128 -7.96 -9.59 2.73
C GLY A 128 -8.45 -8.35 3.44
N ARG A 129 -8.99 -7.41 2.68
CA ARG A 129 -9.59 -6.17 3.19
C ARG A 129 -10.82 -5.81 2.39
N TYR A 130 -11.78 -5.19 3.07
CA TYR A 130 -12.89 -4.53 2.41
C TYR A 130 -12.47 -3.11 1.99
N MET A 131 -12.76 -2.76 0.75
CA MET A 131 -12.51 -1.42 0.22
C MET A 131 -13.86 -0.72 -0.01
N PRO A 132 -14.31 0.15 0.92
CA PRO A 132 -15.59 0.83 0.77
C PRO A 132 -15.57 1.79 -0.41
N THR A 133 -16.71 1.88 -1.09
CA THR A 133 -16.95 2.82 -2.18
C THR A 133 -17.97 3.87 -1.75
N SER A 134 -18.13 4.91 -2.55
CA SER A 134 -19.17 5.93 -2.30
C SER A 134 -20.61 5.40 -2.39
N LEU A 135 -20.79 4.19 -2.90
CA LEU A 135 -22.09 3.53 -3.00
C LEU A 135 -22.42 2.66 -1.76
N ASP A 136 -21.44 2.44 -0.88
CA ASP A 136 -21.64 1.61 0.29
C ASP A 136 -22.37 2.37 1.38
N THR A 137 -23.49 1.80 1.80
CA THR A 137 -24.22 2.23 2.99
C THR A 137 -23.90 1.30 4.16
N SER A 138 -24.17 1.75 5.39
CA SER A 138 -24.01 0.93 6.59
C SER A 138 -24.82 -0.40 6.50
N GLU A 139 -26.00 -0.35 5.89
CA GLU A 139 -26.84 -1.53 5.68
C GLU A 139 -26.21 -2.52 4.68
N LEU A 140 -25.68 -2.00 3.56
CA LEU A 140 -25.00 -2.83 2.56
C LEU A 140 -23.74 -3.48 3.14
N LEU A 141 -22.95 -2.72 3.88
CA LEU A 141 -21.76 -3.22 4.57
C LEU A 141 -22.13 -4.32 5.56
N TYR A 142 -23.15 -4.11 6.38
CA TYR A 142 -23.64 -5.13 7.31
C TYR A 142 -24.08 -6.42 6.59
N LYS A 143 -24.86 -6.31 5.51
CA LYS A 143 -25.27 -7.47 4.69
C LYS A 143 -24.08 -8.24 4.11
N LYS A 144 -23.08 -7.53 3.58
CA LYS A 144 -21.83 -8.14 3.09
C LYS A 144 -21.10 -8.90 4.21
N MET A 145 -20.91 -8.28 5.37
CA MET A 145 -20.25 -8.92 6.51
C MET A 145 -20.98 -10.20 6.95
N VAL A 146 -22.31 -10.16 7.07
CA VAL A 146 -23.12 -11.33 7.42
C VAL A 146 -23.00 -12.43 6.36
N SER A 147 -23.04 -12.08 5.08
CA SER A 147 -22.85 -13.02 3.98
C SER A 147 -21.49 -13.72 4.05
N MET A 148 -20.41 -12.97 4.26
CA MET A 148 -19.04 -13.51 4.39
C MET A 148 -18.91 -14.46 5.59
N ILE A 149 -19.52 -14.12 6.74
CA ILE A 149 -19.51 -14.97 7.94
C ILE A 149 -20.26 -16.27 7.70
N ASN A 150 -21.38 -16.22 7.00
CA ASN A 150 -22.24 -17.38 6.72
C ASN A 150 -21.77 -18.23 5.52
N GLY A 151 -20.69 -17.84 4.85
CA GLY A 151 -20.12 -18.58 3.71
C GLY A 151 -21.03 -18.59 2.47
N LYS A 152 -21.83 -17.55 2.28
CA LYS A 152 -22.76 -17.39 1.14
C LYS A 152 -22.26 -16.29 0.20
#